data_32a88a6275703fa21caa02e739877ace
#
_entry.id   32a88a6275703fa21caa02e739877ace
#
_cell.length_a   1.000
_cell.length_b   1.000
_cell.length_c   1.000
_cell.angle_alpha   90.00
_cell.angle_beta   90.00
_cell.angle_gamma   90.00
#
_symmetry.space_group_name_H-M   'P 1'
#
loop_
_entity.id
_entity.type
_entity.pdbx_description
1 polymer ?
#
loop_
_entity_poly.entity_id
_entity_poly.type
_entity_poly.pdbx_seq_one_letter_code
_entity_poly.pdbx_strand_id
1 'polypeptide(L)'
;MTISKRTHEITQIAAHAAIDKIAVDVVALDLSDQLVLSEVFLIVTGQNEAQVDSIADEVERKLAAVGDKPIRREHGAEWILLDYSDLVVHVQSAQLRKYYMLDRLWNDCPTIELEAVKEAAANAVSYTHLRAHETVLDL
;
A
#
# COMPACT_ATOMS: atom_id res chain seq x y z
N MET A 1 19.66 10.08 5.34
CA MET A 1 19.35 10.16 3.90
C MET A 1 17.86 10.39 3.71
N THR A 2 17.47 10.92 2.59
CA THR A 2 16.07 11.19 2.29
C THR A 2 15.64 10.40 1.06
N ILE A 3 14.34 10.14 0.98
CA ILE A 3 13.75 9.47 -0.17
C ILE A 3 13.78 10.44 -1.35
N SER A 4 14.10 9.95 -2.55
CA SER A 4 14.07 10.77 -3.74
C SER A 4 12.65 11.23 -4.05
N LYS A 5 12.53 12.36 -4.72
CA LYS A 5 11.22 12.90 -5.13
C LYS A 5 10.47 11.90 -5.99
N ARG A 6 11.17 11.26 -6.92
CA ARG A 6 10.56 10.27 -7.82
C ARG A 6 10.02 9.09 -7.03
N THR A 7 10.80 8.55 -6.09
CA THR A 7 10.34 7.43 -5.28
C THR A 7 9.12 7.82 -4.45
N HIS A 8 9.11 9.02 -3.90
CA HIS A 8 7.96 9.51 -3.16
C HIS A 8 6.72 9.56 -4.05
N GLU A 9 6.86 10.08 -5.27
CA GLU A 9 5.74 10.18 -6.22
C GLU A 9 5.16 8.82 -6.57
N ILE A 10 6.03 7.85 -6.95
CA ILE A 10 5.52 6.52 -7.32
C ILE A 10 4.95 5.78 -6.13
N THR A 11 5.46 6.02 -4.93
CA THR A 11 4.88 5.45 -3.71
C THR A 11 3.45 5.95 -3.51
N GLN A 12 3.21 7.24 -3.68
CA GLN A 12 1.86 7.81 -3.56
C GLN A 12 0.92 7.23 -4.62
N ILE A 13 1.39 7.11 -5.85
CA ILE A 13 0.58 6.54 -6.93
C ILE A 13 0.22 5.08 -6.64
N ALA A 14 1.19 4.30 -6.19
CA ALA A 14 0.96 2.89 -5.84
C ALA A 14 -0.04 2.76 -4.70
N ALA A 15 0.08 3.60 -3.68
CA ALA A 15 -0.86 3.61 -2.56
C ALA A 15 -2.28 3.96 -3.02
N HIS A 16 -2.42 4.93 -3.91
CA HIS A 16 -3.70 5.30 -4.50
C HIS A 16 -4.33 4.12 -5.24
N ALA A 17 -3.52 3.43 -6.05
CA ALA A 17 -4.00 2.27 -6.79
C ALA A 17 -4.52 1.18 -5.85
N ALA A 18 -3.82 0.95 -4.74
CA ALA A 18 -4.22 -0.04 -3.75
C ALA A 18 -5.56 0.34 -3.10
N ILE A 19 -5.71 1.61 -2.73
CA ILE A 19 -6.95 2.11 -2.12
C ILE A 19 -8.11 2.03 -3.12
N ASP A 20 -7.86 2.32 -4.39
CA ASP A 20 -8.89 2.21 -5.44
C ASP A 20 -9.43 0.78 -5.55
N LYS A 21 -8.63 -0.21 -5.21
CA LYS A 21 -9.03 -1.62 -5.20
C LYS A 21 -9.45 -2.09 -3.80
N ILE A 22 -9.73 -1.14 -2.91
CA ILE A 22 -10.28 -1.39 -1.58
C ILE A 22 -9.37 -2.29 -0.74
N ALA A 23 -8.07 -1.99 -0.74
CA ALA A 23 -7.12 -2.69 0.10
C ALA A 23 -7.51 -2.55 1.57
N VAL A 24 -7.29 -3.58 2.35
CA VAL A 24 -7.60 -3.60 3.78
C VAL A 24 -6.68 -2.66 4.54
N ASP A 25 -5.41 -2.64 4.17
CA ASP A 25 -4.39 -1.85 4.84
C ASP A 25 -3.28 -1.49 3.87
N VAL A 26 -2.73 -0.29 4.01
CA VAL A 26 -1.61 0.19 3.20
C VAL A 26 -0.64 0.94 4.10
N VAL A 27 0.60 0.47 4.16
CA VAL A 27 1.64 1.08 4.99
C VAL A 27 2.89 1.26 4.15
N ALA A 28 3.49 2.44 4.19
CA ALA A 28 4.77 2.71 3.54
C ALA A 28 5.85 2.95 4.60
N LEU A 29 6.97 2.26 4.45
CA LEU A 29 8.11 2.38 5.34
C LEU A 29 9.27 3.06 4.63
N ASP A 30 9.84 4.06 5.29
CA ASP A 30 11.02 4.77 4.80
C ASP A 30 12.26 3.98 5.23
N LEU A 31 12.93 3.37 4.28
CA LEU A 31 14.14 2.58 4.51
C LEU A 31 15.41 3.32 4.11
N SER A 32 15.31 4.61 3.79
CA SER A 32 16.43 5.37 3.23
C SER A 32 17.64 5.43 4.17
N ASP A 33 17.43 5.30 5.47
CA ASP A 33 18.51 5.31 6.45
C ASP A 33 19.00 3.91 6.83
N GLN A 34 18.46 2.88 6.18
CA GLN A 34 18.85 1.50 6.42
C GLN A 34 19.87 1.03 5.39
N LEU A 35 20.60 -0.03 5.73
CA LEU A 35 21.57 -0.62 4.80
C LEU A 35 20.86 -1.62 3.88
N VAL A 36 19.86 -1.13 3.14
CA VAL A 36 19.13 -1.91 2.16
C VAL A 36 19.15 -1.17 0.83
N LEU A 37 18.89 -1.90 -0.25
CA LEU A 37 18.97 -1.33 -1.60
C LEU A 37 17.77 -0.47 -1.95
N SER A 38 16.62 -0.72 -1.33
CA SER A 38 15.38 0.01 -1.63
C SER A 38 15.18 1.17 -0.68
N GLU A 39 14.57 2.26 -1.17
CA GLU A 39 14.25 3.42 -0.35
C GLU A 39 12.94 3.24 0.41
N VAL A 40 11.98 2.53 -0.18
CA VAL A 40 10.64 2.39 0.39
C VAL A 40 10.13 0.97 0.22
N PHE A 41 9.53 0.44 1.29
CA PHE A 41 8.66 -0.74 1.20
C PHE A 41 7.22 -0.27 1.36
N LEU A 42 6.39 -0.58 0.38
CA LEU A 42 4.95 -0.36 0.47
C LEU A 42 4.30 -1.71 0.74
N ILE A 43 3.64 -1.84 1.88
CA ILE A 43 3.03 -3.09 2.31
C ILE A 43 1.52 -2.92 2.20
N VAL A 44 0.90 -3.74 1.36
CA VAL A 44 -0.53 -3.67 1.06
C VAL A 44 -1.18 -4.98 1.44
N THR A 45 -2.32 -4.91 2.09
CA THR A 45 -3.08 -6.08 2.51
C THR A 45 -4.38 -6.17 1.71
N GLY A 46 -4.62 -7.34 1.10
CA GLY A 46 -5.88 -7.66 0.46
C GLY A 46 -6.67 -8.68 1.28
N GLN A 47 -7.97 -8.77 1.06
CA GLN A 47 -8.81 -9.68 1.84
C GLN A 47 -8.59 -11.14 1.47
N ASN A 48 -8.29 -11.40 0.20
CA ASN A 48 -8.12 -12.76 -0.32
C ASN A 48 -7.17 -12.73 -1.51
N GLU A 49 -6.89 -13.91 -2.05
CA GLU A 49 -5.97 -14.06 -3.17
C GLU A 49 -6.42 -13.28 -4.41
N ALA A 50 -7.70 -13.30 -4.73
CA ALA A 50 -8.23 -12.58 -5.89
C ALA A 50 -8.01 -11.08 -5.75
N GLN A 51 -8.20 -10.53 -4.57
CA GLN A 51 -7.97 -9.12 -4.32
C GLN A 51 -6.48 -8.77 -4.36
N VAL A 52 -5.63 -9.66 -3.85
CA VAL A 52 -4.17 -9.49 -3.95
C VAL A 52 -3.75 -9.34 -5.41
N ASP A 53 -4.26 -10.21 -6.28
CA ASP A 53 -3.98 -10.13 -7.72
C ASP A 53 -4.50 -8.82 -8.32
N SER A 54 -5.72 -8.44 -7.98
CA SER A 54 -6.34 -7.23 -8.49
C SER A 54 -5.58 -5.97 -8.06
N ILE A 55 -5.14 -5.92 -6.81
CA ILE A 55 -4.34 -4.80 -6.29
C ILE A 55 -3.01 -4.71 -7.04
N ALA A 56 -2.31 -5.84 -7.17
CA ALA A 56 -1.01 -5.86 -7.83
C ALA A 56 -1.13 -5.41 -9.28
N ASP A 57 -2.16 -5.88 -9.99
CA ASP A 57 -2.40 -5.48 -11.38
C ASP A 57 -2.67 -3.98 -11.50
N GLU A 58 -3.45 -3.42 -10.59
CA GLU A 58 -3.75 -1.99 -10.63
C GLU A 58 -2.53 -1.13 -10.30
N VAL A 59 -1.74 -1.54 -9.31
CA VAL A 59 -0.49 -0.85 -8.99
C VAL A 59 0.42 -0.82 -10.21
N GLU A 60 0.59 -1.99 -10.84
CA GLU A 60 1.45 -2.11 -12.02
C GLU A 60 0.94 -1.24 -13.17
N ARG A 61 -0.37 -1.23 -13.40
CA ARG A 61 -1.00 -0.43 -14.45
C ARG A 61 -0.80 1.07 -14.21
N LYS A 62 -1.02 1.53 -12.99
CA LYS A 62 -0.89 2.96 -12.67
C LYS A 62 0.55 3.43 -12.74
N LEU A 63 1.50 2.61 -12.30
CA LEU A 63 2.91 2.97 -12.40
C LEU A 63 3.40 2.93 -13.84
N ALA A 64 2.91 2.01 -14.66
CA ALA A 64 3.24 1.97 -16.08
C ALA A 64 2.78 3.25 -16.78
N ALA A 65 1.65 3.82 -16.36
CA ALA A 65 1.13 5.06 -16.94
C ALA A 65 2.07 6.25 -16.73
N VAL A 66 2.91 6.21 -15.70
CA VAL A 66 3.91 7.26 -15.44
C VAL A 66 5.33 6.81 -15.79
N GLY A 67 5.45 5.75 -16.58
CA GLY A 67 6.72 5.32 -17.14
C GLY A 67 7.52 4.35 -16.29
N ASP A 68 6.93 3.81 -15.20
CA ASP A 68 7.61 2.84 -14.35
C ASP A 68 7.06 1.44 -14.53
N LYS A 69 7.97 0.51 -14.79
CA LYS A 69 7.64 -0.91 -14.88
C LYS A 69 8.48 -1.66 -13.86
N PRO A 70 7.94 -2.73 -13.25
CA PRO A 70 8.73 -3.46 -12.28
C PRO A 70 9.89 -4.18 -12.96
N ILE A 71 11.02 -4.21 -12.27
CA ILE A 71 12.18 -4.97 -12.70
C ILE A 71 11.83 -6.45 -12.67
N ARG A 72 11.03 -6.85 -11.69
CA ARG A 72 10.53 -8.22 -11.59
C ARG A 72 9.23 -8.24 -10.80
N ARG A 73 8.44 -9.25 -11.07
CA ARG A 73 7.22 -9.54 -10.34
C ARG A 73 7.32 -10.98 -9.85
N GLU A 74 7.26 -11.17 -8.55
CA GLU A 74 7.31 -12.49 -7.96
C GLU A 74 5.94 -12.85 -7.43
N HIS A 75 5.59 -14.11 -7.58
CA HIS A 75 4.28 -14.66 -7.24
C HIS A 75 4.45 -15.78 -6.22
N GLY A 76 3.82 -15.65 -5.07
CA GLY A 76 3.61 -16.74 -4.15
C GLY A 76 2.11 -16.96 -3.99
N ALA A 77 1.73 -17.96 -3.21
CA ALA A 77 0.33 -18.11 -2.83
C ALA A 77 -0.05 -16.92 -1.95
N GLU A 78 -1.02 -16.15 -2.34
CA GLU A 78 -1.53 -15.00 -1.59
C GLU A 78 -0.50 -13.89 -1.34
N TRP A 79 0.57 -13.87 -2.13
CA TRP A 79 1.61 -12.84 -2.01
C TRP A 79 2.15 -12.51 -3.38
N ILE A 80 2.21 -11.23 -3.71
CA ILE A 80 2.84 -10.72 -4.92
C ILE A 80 3.83 -9.64 -4.52
N LEU A 81 5.02 -9.71 -5.09
CA LEU A 81 6.05 -8.70 -4.89
C LEU A 81 6.32 -8.01 -6.22
N LEU A 82 6.25 -6.67 -6.21
CA LEU A 82 6.58 -5.85 -7.37
C LEU A 82 7.83 -5.06 -7.02
N ASP A 83 8.92 -5.33 -7.70
CA ASP A 83 10.21 -4.72 -7.43
C ASP A 83 10.50 -3.62 -8.46
N TYR A 84 10.49 -2.37 -7.99
CA TYR A 84 10.82 -1.18 -8.79
C TYR A 84 12.20 -0.63 -8.43
N SER A 85 13.04 -1.41 -7.78
CA SER A 85 14.36 -1.02 -7.27
C SER A 85 14.26 -0.13 -6.04
N ASP A 86 13.93 1.14 -6.19
CA ASP A 86 13.83 2.07 -5.06
C ASP A 86 12.56 1.89 -4.25
N LEU A 87 11.52 1.35 -4.88
CA LEU A 87 10.26 1.00 -4.25
C LEU A 87 10.00 -0.48 -4.44
N VAL A 88 9.71 -1.18 -3.36
CA VAL A 88 9.25 -2.56 -3.42
C VAL A 88 7.85 -2.62 -2.84
N VAL A 89 6.91 -3.11 -3.63
CA VAL A 89 5.51 -3.25 -3.22
C VAL A 89 5.26 -4.70 -2.85
N HIS A 90 4.83 -4.91 -1.60
CA HIS A 90 4.45 -6.23 -1.09
C HIS A 90 2.93 -6.25 -0.95
N VAL A 91 2.27 -7.12 -1.69
CA VAL A 91 0.82 -7.28 -1.60
C VAL A 91 0.56 -8.66 -1.01
N GLN A 92 -0.07 -8.70 0.14
CA GLN A 92 -0.30 -9.95 0.90
C GLN A 92 -1.77 -10.06 1.26
N SER A 93 -2.26 -11.31 1.38
CA SER A 93 -3.59 -11.52 1.93
C SER A 93 -3.58 -11.20 3.43
N ALA A 94 -4.76 -10.93 3.99
CA ALA A 94 -4.88 -10.69 5.42
C ALA A 94 -4.44 -11.91 6.23
N GLN A 95 -4.67 -13.10 5.73
CA GLN A 95 -4.26 -14.33 6.39
C GLN A 95 -2.73 -14.47 6.41
N LEU A 96 -2.09 -14.27 5.26
CA LEU A 96 -0.63 -14.35 5.17
C LEU A 96 0.04 -13.26 5.98
N ARG A 97 -0.57 -12.09 6.02
CA ARG A 97 -0.08 -10.93 6.78
C ARG A 97 0.10 -11.24 8.26
N LYS A 98 -0.72 -12.11 8.81
CA LYS A 98 -0.61 -12.50 10.22
C LYS A 98 0.68 -13.27 10.51
N TYR A 99 1.19 -14.00 9.52
CA TYR A 99 2.43 -14.75 9.68
C TYR A 99 3.65 -13.90 9.35
N TYR A 100 3.54 -13.04 8.35
CA TYR A 100 4.64 -12.23 7.85
C TYR A 100 4.33 -10.77 8.06
N MET A 101 4.55 -10.30 9.28
CA MET A 101 4.31 -8.90 9.63
C MET A 101 5.55 -8.09 9.29
N LEU A 102 5.71 -7.78 8.01
CA LEU A 102 6.89 -7.10 7.50
C LEU A 102 7.13 -5.74 8.16
N ASP A 103 6.06 -5.05 8.51
CA ASP A 103 6.16 -3.77 9.20
C ASP A 103 6.79 -3.89 10.59
N ARG A 104 6.72 -5.06 11.22
CA ARG A 104 7.37 -5.29 12.50
C ARG A 104 8.87 -5.50 12.38
N LEU A 105 9.31 -6.05 11.25
CA LEU A 105 10.74 -6.21 11.00
C LEU A 105 11.45 -4.87 10.92
N TRP A 106 10.71 -3.82 10.54
CA TRP A 106 11.23 -2.49 10.33
C TRP A 106 10.53 -1.47 11.22
N ASN A 107 10.15 -1.87 12.44
CA ASN A 107 9.38 -1.00 13.33
C ASN A 107 10.15 0.26 13.77
N ASP A 108 11.48 0.25 13.61
CA ASP A 108 12.30 1.43 13.89
C ASP A 108 12.35 2.39 12.70
N CYS A 109 11.80 2.02 11.56
CA CYS A 109 11.79 2.86 10.37
C CYS A 109 10.60 3.81 10.40
N PRO A 110 10.79 5.06 9.96
CA PRO A 110 9.66 5.99 9.86
C PRO A 110 8.64 5.49 8.84
N THR A 111 7.38 5.80 9.09
CA THR A 111 6.33 5.58 8.09
C THR A 111 6.21 6.83 7.23
N ILE A 112 5.82 6.62 5.97
CA ILE A 112 5.57 7.71 5.03
C ILE A 112 4.09 8.00 5.04
N GLU A 113 3.74 9.27 5.17
CA GLU A 113 2.34 9.69 5.08
C GLU A 113 1.83 9.47 3.67
N LEU A 114 0.73 8.74 3.56
CA LEU A 114 0.13 8.40 2.27
C LEU A 114 -1.15 9.21 2.08
N GLU A 115 -1.18 10.03 1.05
CA GLU A 115 -2.33 10.89 0.76
C GLU A 115 -3.61 10.10 0.55
N ALA A 116 -3.51 8.97 -0.17
CA ALA A 116 -4.66 8.11 -0.43
C ALA A 116 -5.27 7.55 0.86
N VAL A 117 -4.42 7.19 1.83
CA VAL A 117 -4.86 6.68 3.12
C VAL A 117 -5.53 7.79 3.92
N LYS A 118 -4.97 8.99 3.90
CA LYS A 118 -5.58 10.15 4.58
C LYS A 118 -6.94 10.47 3.98
N GLU A 119 -7.04 10.50 2.66
CA GLU A 119 -8.31 10.76 1.97
C GLU A 119 -9.34 9.69 2.29
N ALA A 120 -8.94 8.42 2.28
CA ALA A 120 -9.83 7.31 2.58
C ALA A 120 -10.32 7.39 4.03
N ALA A 121 -9.44 7.71 4.98
CA ALA A 121 -9.80 7.87 6.37
C ALA A 121 -10.76 9.05 6.58
N ALA A 122 -10.48 10.17 5.92
CA ALA A 122 -11.35 11.34 5.99
C ALA A 122 -12.75 11.04 5.43
N ASN A 123 -12.78 10.35 4.29
CA ASN A 123 -14.06 9.97 3.66
C ASN A 123 -14.82 8.98 4.53
N ALA A 124 -14.12 8.02 5.13
CA ALA A 124 -14.73 7.04 6.02
C ALA A 124 -15.31 7.71 7.27
N VAL A 125 -14.58 8.66 7.84
CA VAL A 125 -15.05 9.41 9.01
C VAL A 125 -16.30 10.22 8.64
N SER A 126 -16.26 10.93 7.51
CA SER A 126 -17.40 11.69 7.05
C SER A 126 -18.61 10.79 6.79
N TYR A 127 -18.40 9.68 6.12
CA TYR A 127 -19.46 8.74 5.82
C TYR A 127 -20.04 8.15 7.11
N THR A 128 -19.19 7.76 8.03
CA THR A 128 -19.61 7.19 9.31
C THR A 128 -20.43 8.20 10.12
N HIS A 129 -20.02 9.46 10.10
CA HIS A 129 -20.76 10.53 10.78
C HIS A 129 -22.16 10.70 10.20
N LEU A 130 -22.27 10.79 8.89
CA LEU A 130 -23.57 10.92 8.23
C LEU A 130 -24.46 9.70 8.49
N ARG A 131 -23.87 8.53 8.43
CA ARG A 131 -24.58 7.29 8.65
C ARG A 131 -25.09 7.19 10.10
N ALA A 132 -24.26 7.58 11.06
CA ALA A 132 -24.66 7.58 12.46
C ALA A 132 -25.82 8.53 12.67
N HIS A 133 -25.81 9.69 12.02
CA HIS A 133 -26.90 10.66 12.08
C HIS A 133 -28.19 10.07 11.51
N GLU A 134 -28.11 9.45 10.36
CA GLU A 134 -29.26 8.78 9.74
C GLU A 134 -29.80 7.67 10.62
N THR A 135 -28.91 6.89 11.19
CA THR A 135 -29.30 5.78 12.09
C THR A 135 -30.07 6.30 13.28
N VAL A 136 -29.63 7.41 13.85
CA VAL A 136 -30.36 8.03 14.96
C VAL A 136 -31.77 8.43 14.55
N LEU A 137 -31.90 8.93 13.34
CA LEU A 137 -33.22 9.30 12.82
C LEU A 137 -34.08 8.08 12.54
N ASP A 138 -33.48 7.00 12.09
CA ASP A 138 -34.18 5.76 11.75
C ASP A 138 -34.60 4.97 12.98
N LEU A 139 -33.94 5.20 14.07
CA LEU A 139 -34.28 4.54 15.33
C LEU A 139 -35.41 5.26 16.04
#